data_3cef72611237963bae9111c3e1029411
#
_entry.id   3cef72611237963bae9111c3e1029411
#
_cell.length_a   1.000
_cell.length_b   1.000
_cell.length_c   1.000
_cell.angle_alpha   90.00
_cell.angle_beta   90.00
_cell.angle_gamma   90.00
#
_symmetry.space_group_name_H-M   'P 1'
#
loop_
_entity.id
_entity.type
_entity.pdbx_description
1 polymer ?
#
loop_
_entity_poly.entity_id
_entity_poly.type
_entity_poly.pdbx_seq_one_letter_code
_entity_poly.pdbx_strand_id
1 'polypeptide(L)'
;MGWRYTGLQTGAECGKERGMAFDFKKEYREFYLPKDRPEIVAVPAMHYMAVRGQGDPNQPEGAYRQAIQMLYTVAYTLKMSGRAGHEIDGFFDYVVPPLEGFWQQGQTGTADKAAFRWVSVIRLPDFVTEEELCWAKQAAWEKKKLDCGAVEFLTVEEGLCVQCMHLGPFDTEAETVARMDSFLAEKGYVNDLSETRMHHEIYLSDARRVIQEKWKTVIRHPIRRG
;
A
#
# COMPACT_ATOMS: atom_id res chain seq x y z
N MET A 1 -9.83 6.96 -23.81
CA MET A 1 -8.84 6.31 -24.71
C MET A 1 -8.36 5.08 -23.99
N GLY A 2 -8.80 3.90 -24.46
CA GLY A 2 -8.52 2.64 -23.77
C GLY A 2 -7.09 2.18 -23.99
N TRP A 3 -6.37 1.92 -22.92
CA TRP A 3 -5.10 1.25 -22.96
C TRP A 3 -5.36 -0.24 -23.24
N ARG A 4 -4.98 -0.67 -24.43
CA ARG A 4 -5.03 -2.09 -24.80
C ARG A 4 -3.77 -2.76 -24.25
N TYR A 5 -3.93 -3.70 -23.33
CA TYR A 5 -2.92 -4.73 -23.10
C TYR A 5 -2.84 -5.58 -24.37
N THR A 6 -1.75 -5.47 -25.09
CA THR A 6 -1.40 -6.46 -26.11
C THR A 6 -0.72 -7.62 -25.41
N GLY A 7 -1.52 -8.57 -24.97
CA GLY A 7 -1.03 -9.90 -24.66
C GLY A 7 -0.78 -10.63 -25.96
N LEU A 8 0.43 -11.14 -26.12
CA LEU A 8 0.75 -12.28 -27.00
C LEU A 8 2.17 -12.75 -26.66
N GLN A 9 2.22 -13.90 -26.01
CA GLN A 9 3.21 -14.90 -26.47
C GLN A 9 2.76 -16.28 -26.06
N THR A 10 2.34 -17.03 -27.09
CA THR A 10 2.13 -18.47 -27.12
C THR A 10 3.48 -19.20 -26.97
N GLY A 11 3.49 -20.19 -26.12
CA GLY A 11 4.27 -21.40 -26.13
C GLY A 11 5.74 -21.35 -26.60
N ALA A 12 6.67 -21.46 -25.66
CA ALA A 12 7.95 -22.09 -25.90
C ALA A 12 8.50 -22.67 -24.58
N GLU A 13 9.06 -23.82 -24.72
CA GLU A 13 9.49 -24.85 -23.79
C GLU A 13 10.37 -24.41 -22.62
N CYS A 14 10.19 -25.15 -21.56
CA CYS A 14 10.93 -25.33 -20.33
C CYS A 14 12.45 -25.09 -20.41
N GLY A 15 12.87 -23.92 -19.92
CA GLY A 15 14.18 -23.67 -19.38
C GLY A 15 14.00 -22.89 -18.09
N LYS A 16 14.26 -23.49 -16.91
CA LYS A 16 14.19 -22.82 -15.62
C LYS A 16 15.27 -21.73 -15.50
N GLU A 17 15.13 -20.65 -16.22
CA GLU A 17 15.68 -19.39 -15.77
C GLU A 17 14.81 -18.96 -14.59
N ARG A 18 15.39 -18.84 -13.41
CA ARG A 18 14.72 -18.17 -12.28
C ARG A 18 14.64 -16.70 -12.67
N GLY A 19 13.58 -16.35 -13.36
CA GLY A 19 13.23 -14.97 -13.67
C GLY A 19 13.21 -14.17 -12.36
N MET A 20 13.68 -12.93 -12.40
CA MET A 20 13.63 -12.03 -11.26
C MET A 20 12.15 -11.81 -10.88
N ALA A 21 11.79 -12.02 -9.60
CA ALA A 21 10.45 -11.79 -9.13
C ALA A 21 9.98 -10.36 -9.46
N PHE A 22 8.74 -10.20 -9.93
CA PHE A 22 8.15 -8.92 -10.24
C PHE A 22 8.13 -8.02 -9.00
N ASP A 23 8.73 -6.83 -9.07
CA ASP A 23 8.79 -5.88 -7.95
C ASP A 23 7.94 -4.65 -8.28
N PHE A 24 6.77 -4.53 -7.68
CA PHE A 24 5.83 -3.43 -7.88
C PHE A 24 6.48 -2.05 -7.72
N LYS A 25 7.43 -1.88 -6.83
CA LYS A 25 8.14 -0.61 -6.66
C LYS A 25 9.02 -0.25 -7.86
N LYS A 26 9.53 -1.26 -8.57
CA LYS A 26 10.40 -1.05 -9.73
C LYS A 26 9.59 -0.86 -11.01
N GLU A 27 8.50 -1.61 -11.14
CA GLU A 27 7.63 -1.58 -12.32
C GLU A 27 6.71 -0.35 -12.35
N TYR A 28 6.23 0.09 -11.18
CA TYR A 28 5.36 1.26 -11.03
C TYR A 28 6.07 2.38 -10.27
N ARG A 29 7.23 2.78 -10.78
CA ARG A 29 8.10 3.78 -10.13
C ARG A 29 7.40 5.12 -9.89
N GLU A 30 6.51 5.50 -10.77
CA GLU A 30 5.71 6.71 -10.68
C GLU A 30 4.83 6.74 -9.42
N PHE A 31 4.43 5.59 -8.88
CA PHE A 31 3.60 5.52 -7.68
C PHE A 31 4.42 5.25 -6.40
N TYR A 32 5.57 4.57 -6.52
CA TYR A 32 6.33 4.09 -5.36
C TYR A 32 7.66 4.82 -5.15
N LEU A 33 8.22 5.44 -6.17
CA LEU A 33 9.53 6.06 -6.10
C LEU A 33 9.51 7.50 -6.63
N PRO A 34 8.60 8.37 -6.14
CA PRO A 34 8.62 9.78 -6.50
C PRO A 34 9.92 10.43 -6.01
N LYS A 35 10.18 11.64 -6.48
CA LYS A 35 11.29 12.44 -5.98
C LYS A 35 10.96 13.03 -4.61
N ASP A 36 11.97 13.60 -3.96
CA ASP A 36 11.84 14.37 -2.71
C ASP A 36 11.28 15.79 -2.92
N ARG A 37 10.66 16.03 -4.07
CA ARG A 37 9.93 17.24 -4.43
C ARG A 37 8.51 16.89 -4.86
N PRO A 38 7.52 17.76 -4.54
CA PRO A 38 6.13 17.48 -4.89
C PRO A 38 5.93 17.34 -6.41
N GLU A 39 5.09 16.39 -6.78
CA GLU A 39 4.65 16.17 -8.16
C GLU A 39 3.19 15.76 -8.20
N ILE A 40 2.50 16.06 -9.31
CA ILE A 40 1.12 15.63 -9.54
C ILE A 40 1.13 14.31 -10.27
N VAL A 41 0.30 13.37 -9.81
CA VAL A 41 0.15 12.02 -10.38
C VAL A 41 -1.33 11.65 -10.48
N ALA A 42 -1.72 10.92 -11.52
CA ALA A 42 -3.03 10.29 -11.62
C ALA A 42 -2.90 8.82 -11.24
N VAL A 43 -3.48 8.43 -10.12
CA VAL A 43 -3.42 7.07 -9.59
C VAL A 43 -4.67 6.31 -10.02
N PRO A 44 -4.54 5.22 -10.80
CA PRO A 44 -5.68 4.42 -11.23
C PRO A 44 -6.27 3.63 -10.07
N ALA A 45 -7.40 2.98 -10.31
CA ALA A 45 -7.94 2.00 -9.39
C ALA A 45 -6.92 0.87 -9.16
N MET A 46 -6.69 0.53 -7.91
CA MET A 46 -5.81 -0.54 -7.48
C MET A 46 -6.52 -1.44 -6.47
N HIS A 47 -6.14 -2.72 -6.46
CA HIS A 47 -6.66 -3.70 -5.53
C HIS A 47 -5.71 -3.88 -4.36
N TYR A 48 -6.29 -3.97 -3.17
CA TYR A 48 -5.57 -4.14 -1.91
C TYR A 48 -6.23 -5.21 -1.04
N MET A 49 -5.44 -5.86 -0.23
CA MET A 49 -5.96 -6.43 1.00
C MET A 49 -5.87 -5.38 2.10
N ALA A 50 -6.90 -5.22 2.90
CA ALA A 50 -7.05 -4.13 3.85
C ALA A 50 -7.50 -4.61 5.24
N VAL A 51 -7.07 -3.90 6.28
CA VAL A 51 -7.63 -4.01 7.63
C VAL A 51 -7.91 -2.60 8.13
N ARG A 52 -9.15 -2.36 8.56
CA ARG A 52 -9.58 -1.09 9.16
C ARG A 52 -9.43 -1.14 10.67
N GLY A 53 -9.04 -0.03 11.25
CA GLY A 53 -8.92 0.04 12.69
C GLY A 53 -8.86 1.46 13.24
N GLN A 54 -8.79 1.51 14.58
CA GLN A 54 -8.63 2.73 15.33
C GLN A 54 -7.66 2.48 16.49
N GLY A 55 -6.91 3.49 16.88
CA GLY A 55 -5.99 3.46 18.01
C GLY A 55 -4.60 3.95 17.68
N ASP A 56 -3.78 4.06 18.73
CA ASP A 56 -2.39 4.51 18.62
C ASP A 56 -1.55 3.44 17.88
N PRO A 57 -0.96 3.78 16.71
CA PRO A 57 -0.11 2.85 15.96
C PRO A 57 1.18 2.46 16.70
N ASN A 58 1.57 3.22 17.73
CA ASN A 58 2.78 2.96 18.50
C ASN A 58 2.58 1.96 19.66
N GLN A 59 1.34 1.53 19.93
CA GLN A 59 1.09 0.55 20.97
C GLN A 59 1.69 -0.82 20.60
N PRO A 60 2.59 -1.42 21.42
CA PRO A 60 3.30 -2.65 21.08
C PRO A 60 2.39 -3.85 20.80
N GLU A 61 1.24 -3.94 21.45
CA GLU A 61 0.23 -5.01 21.32
C GLU A 61 -1.10 -4.47 20.77
N GLY A 62 -1.08 -3.26 20.17
CA GLY A 62 -2.25 -2.55 19.71
C GLY A 62 -2.87 -3.15 18.42
N ALA A 63 -4.07 -2.68 18.12
CA ALA A 63 -4.84 -3.11 16.94
C ALA A 63 -4.07 -2.89 15.63
N TYR A 64 -3.29 -1.82 15.51
CA TYR A 64 -2.47 -1.52 14.33
C TYR A 64 -1.43 -2.61 14.06
N ARG A 65 -0.72 -3.05 15.12
CA ARG A 65 0.29 -4.12 14.99
C ARG A 65 -0.35 -5.47 14.64
N GLN A 66 -1.52 -5.76 15.21
CA GLN A 66 -2.28 -6.98 14.86
C GLN A 66 -2.73 -6.95 13.39
N ALA A 67 -3.20 -5.80 12.90
CA ALA A 67 -3.57 -5.62 11.50
C ALA A 67 -2.39 -5.90 10.57
N ILE A 68 -1.22 -5.34 10.85
CA ILE A 68 0.02 -5.59 10.09
C ILE A 68 0.37 -7.09 10.08
N GLN A 69 0.25 -7.76 11.22
CA GLN A 69 0.51 -9.19 11.31
C GLN A 69 -0.44 -10.01 10.44
N MET A 70 -1.74 -9.69 10.46
CA MET A 70 -2.74 -10.33 9.60
C MET A 70 -2.43 -10.11 8.13
N LEU A 71 -2.18 -8.86 7.72
CA LEU A 71 -1.87 -8.51 6.33
C LEU A 71 -0.65 -9.27 5.80
N TYR A 72 0.47 -9.24 6.51
CA TYR A 72 1.66 -9.98 6.06
C TYR A 72 1.46 -11.50 6.08
N THR A 73 0.67 -12.03 7.02
CA THR A 73 0.37 -13.46 7.05
C THR A 73 -0.40 -13.87 5.80
N VAL A 74 -1.44 -13.12 5.42
CA VAL A 74 -2.23 -13.38 4.21
C VAL A 74 -1.39 -13.15 2.95
N ALA A 75 -0.61 -12.05 2.88
CA ALA A 75 0.25 -11.73 1.75
C ALA A 75 1.24 -12.86 1.42
N TYR A 76 1.92 -13.38 2.44
CA TYR A 76 2.85 -14.48 2.24
C TYR A 76 2.15 -15.81 1.99
N THR A 77 0.92 -16.02 2.46
CA THR A 77 0.12 -17.19 2.12
C THR A 77 -0.23 -17.19 0.63
N LEU A 78 -0.69 -16.06 0.08
CA LEU A 78 -0.94 -15.88 -1.35
C LEU A 78 0.34 -16.08 -2.17
N LYS A 79 1.43 -15.41 -1.79
CA LYS A 79 2.72 -15.54 -2.48
C LYS A 79 3.22 -16.98 -2.56
N MET A 80 2.93 -17.78 -1.55
CA MET A 80 3.40 -19.16 -1.43
C MET A 80 2.32 -20.20 -1.75
N SER A 81 1.24 -19.79 -2.40
CA SER A 81 0.07 -20.64 -2.72
C SER A 81 0.46 -21.93 -3.46
N GLY A 82 1.28 -21.85 -4.50
CA GLY A 82 1.74 -23.02 -5.24
C GLY A 82 2.53 -24.03 -4.40
N ARG A 83 3.24 -23.58 -3.33
CA ARG A 83 3.91 -24.51 -2.39
C ARG A 83 2.92 -25.17 -1.43
N ALA A 84 1.74 -24.60 -1.26
CA ALA A 84 0.64 -25.15 -0.50
C ALA A 84 -0.29 -26.05 -1.34
N GLY A 85 0.05 -26.23 -2.64
CA GLY A 85 -0.77 -27.00 -3.58
C GLY A 85 -2.00 -26.26 -4.09
N HIS A 86 -2.04 -24.93 -3.92
CA HIS A 86 -3.09 -24.07 -4.45
C HIS A 86 -2.54 -23.24 -5.60
N GLU A 87 -2.98 -23.57 -6.81
CA GLU A 87 -2.61 -22.86 -8.02
C GLU A 87 -3.59 -21.72 -8.28
N ILE A 88 -3.06 -20.51 -8.41
CA ILE A 88 -3.83 -19.31 -8.76
C ILE A 88 -3.65 -19.04 -10.24
N ASP A 89 -4.75 -18.89 -10.98
CA ASP A 89 -4.69 -18.59 -12.41
C ASP A 89 -4.01 -17.25 -12.68
N GLY A 90 -3.13 -17.22 -13.67
CA GLY A 90 -2.33 -16.04 -13.98
C GLY A 90 -1.21 -15.72 -12.99
N PHE A 91 -0.92 -16.58 -12.02
CA PHE A 91 0.13 -16.35 -11.03
C PHE A 91 1.51 -16.15 -11.67
N PHE A 92 2.20 -15.11 -11.23
CA PHE A 92 3.63 -14.90 -11.46
C PHE A 92 4.35 -14.64 -10.13
N ASP A 93 5.64 -14.97 -10.05
CA ASP A 93 6.40 -14.69 -8.82
C ASP A 93 6.62 -13.19 -8.65
N TYR A 94 6.36 -12.67 -7.45
CA TYR A 94 6.43 -11.24 -7.14
C TYR A 94 7.02 -10.98 -5.76
N VAL A 95 7.57 -9.79 -5.57
CA VAL A 95 7.94 -9.29 -4.25
C VAL A 95 6.67 -8.75 -3.58
N VAL A 96 6.38 -9.19 -2.36
CA VAL A 96 5.24 -8.64 -1.61
C VAL A 96 5.37 -7.12 -1.55
N PRO A 97 4.37 -6.36 -2.02
CA PRO A 97 4.41 -4.91 -2.00
C PRO A 97 4.61 -4.34 -0.59
N PRO A 98 5.03 -3.09 -0.47
CA PRO A 98 5.18 -2.45 0.83
C PRO A 98 3.84 -2.38 1.58
N LEU A 99 3.92 -2.24 2.89
CA LEU A 99 2.79 -1.81 3.70
C LEU A 99 2.46 -0.37 3.33
N GLU A 100 1.18 -0.08 3.23
CA GLU A 100 0.65 1.26 2.99
C GLU A 100 -0.42 1.56 4.04
N GLY A 101 -0.69 2.84 4.31
CA GLY A 101 -1.70 3.26 5.26
C GLY A 101 -2.51 4.44 4.75
N PHE A 102 -3.84 4.32 4.80
CA PHE A 102 -4.74 5.45 4.62
C PHE A 102 -5.16 5.97 5.99
N TRP A 103 -4.91 7.25 6.25
CA TRP A 103 -5.13 7.89 7.53
C TRP A 103 -6.23 8.94 7.43
N GLN A 104 -7.15 8.94 8.36
CA GLN A 104 -8.22 9.93 8.37
C GLN A 104 -7.66 11.30 8.76
N GLN A 105 -7.96 12.33 7.96
CA GLN A 105 -7.54 13.70 8.23
C GLN A 105 -8.16 14.25 9.52
N GLY A 106 -7.49 15.22 10.14
CA GLY A 106 -7.92 15.90 11.36
C GLY A 106 -7.34 15.28 12.63
N GLN A 107 -6.58 14.19 12.49
CA GLN A 107 -5.91 13.50 13.60
C GLN A 107 -4.41 13.79 13.66
N THR A 108 -3.83 14.35 12.59
CA THR A 108 -2.45 14.82 12.57
C THR A 108 -2.32 16.06 13.46
N GLY A 109 -1.48 15.97 14.49
CA GLY A 109 -1.25 17.07 15.43
C GLY A 109 -2.17 17.09 16.66
N THR A 110 -3.10 16.13 16.80
CA THR A 110 -3.84 15.96 18.05
C THR A 110 -3.01 15.18 19.06
N ALA A 111 -3.10 15.56 20.33
CA ALA A 111 -2.41 14.86 21.42
C ALA A 111 -2.95 13.43 21.64
N ASP A 112 -4.12 13.10 21.14
CA ASP A 112 -4.79 11.82 21.35
C ASP A 112 -4.62 10.87 20.16
N LYS A 113 -3.51 10.12 20.14
CA LYS A 113 -3.26 9.07 19.16
C LYS A 113 -4.24 7.89 19.25
N ALA A 114 -4.95 7.74 20.37
CA ALA A 114 -5.95 6.69 20.53
C ALA A 114 -7.18 6.89 19.63
N ALA A 115 -7.40 8.13 19.15
CA ALA A 115 -8.49 8.45 18.23
C ALA A 115 -8.14 8.22 16.75
N PHE A 116 -6.89 7.89 16.40
CA PHE A 116 -6.47 7.69 15.01
C PHE A 116 -7.27 6.57 14.35
N ARG A 117 -7.88 6.89 13.20
CA ARG A 117 -8.54 5.92 12.33
C ARG A 117 -7.67 5.68 11.11
N TRP A 118 -7.48 4.42 10.78
CA TRP A 118 -6.59 4.00 9.71
C TRP A 118 -7.15 2.80 8.94
N VAL A 119 -6.71 2.70 7.70
CA VAL A 119 -6.86 1.50 6.87
C VAL A 119 -5.46 1.08 6.46
N SER A 120 -4.94 0.02 7.07
CA SER A 120 -3.66 -0.57 6.67
C SER A 120 -3.87 -1.48 5.48
N VAL A 121 -3.03 -1.36 4.46
CA VAL A 121 -3.22 -2.11 3.21
C VAL A 121 -1.89 -2.67 2.68
N ILE A 122 -1.98 -3.73 1.89
CA ILE A 122 -0.92 -4.20 0.99
C ILE A 122 -1.55 -4.39 -0.37
N ARG A 123 -0.93 -3.81 -1.42
CA ARG A 123 -1.41 -3.96 -2.79
C ARG A 123 -1.43 -5.42 -3.21
N LEU A 124 -2.48 -5.81 -3.92
CA LEU A 124 -2.64 -7.14 -4.51
C LEU A 124 -2.20 -7.12 -5.99
N PRO A 125 -1.53 -8.18 -6.48
CA PRO A 125 -1.43 -8.44 -7.91
C PRO A 125 -2.82 -8.63 -8.54
N ASP A 126 -2.98 -8.29 -9.82
CA ASP A 126 -4.26 -8.32 -10.51
C ASP A 126 -4.87 -9.73 -10.66
N PHE A 127 -4.06 -10.78 -10.51
CA PHE A 127 -4.52 -12.17 -10.51
C PHE A 127 -5.17 -12.60 -9.18
N VAL A 128 -5.06 -11.81 -8.12
CA VAL A 128 -5.68 -12.14 -6.83
C VAL A 128 -7.12 -11.64 -6.81
N THR A 129 -8.06 -12.55 -6.69
CA THR A 129 -9.48 -12.28 -6.54
C THR A 129 -9.92 -12.30 -5.07
N GLU A 130 -11.17 -11.95 -4.80
CA GLU A 130 -11.78 -12.12 -3.47
C GLU A 130 -11.79 -13.58 -3.02
N GLU A 131 -11.97 -14.52 -3.96
CA GLU A 131 -11.95 -15.96 -3.69
C GLU A 131 -10.57 -16.42 -3.23
N GLU A 132 -9.51 -15.94 -3.92
CA GLU A 132 -8.13 -16.22 -3.56
C GLU A 132 -7.77 -15.63 -2.20
N LEU A 133 -8.28 -14.43 -1.89
CA LEU A 133 -8.12 -13.84 -0.57
C LEU A 133 -8.83 -14.65 0.51
N CYS A 134 -10.04 -15.14 0.26
CA CYS A 134 -10.77 -16.02 1.16
C CYS A 134 -10.01 -17.32 1.43
N TRP A 135 -9.50 -17.97 0.39
CA TRP A 135 -8.67 -19.14 0.52
C TRP A 135 -7.44 -18.87 1.41
N ALA A 136 -6.73 -17.76 1.16
CA ALA A 136 -5.52 -17.42 1.90
C ALA A 136 -5.79 -17.17 3.40
N LYS A 137 -6.94 -16.57 3.73
CA LYS A 137 -7.38 -16.39 5.12
C LYS A 137 -7.61 -17.74 5.82
N GLN A 138 -8.30 -18.67 5.15
CA GLN A 138 -8.54 -20.00 5.66
C GLN A 138 -7.22 -20.79 5.85
N ALA A 139 -6.35 -20.78 4.85
CA ALA A 139 -5.05 -21.42 4.92
C ALA A 139 -4.15 -20.85 6.04
N ALA A 140 -4.22 -19.53 6.28
CA ALA A 140 -3.53 -18.87 7.39
C ALA A 140 -4.05 -19.37 8.75
N TRP A 141 -5.36 -19.50 8.89
CA TRP A 141 -5.97 -20.08 10.12
C TRP A 141 -5.53 -21.51 10.35
N GLU A 142 -5.60 -22.36 9.33
CA GLU A 142 -5.23 -23.77 9.45
C GLU A 142 -3.78 -23.97 9.86
N LYS A 143 -2.87 -23.20 9.24
CA LYS A 143 -1.44 -23.34 9.44
C LYS A 143 -0.90 -22.62 10.68
N LYS A 144 -1.39 -21.42 10.97
CA LYS A 144 -0.83 -20.53 12.00
C LYS A 144 -1.77 -20.29 13.18
N LYS A 145 -3.04 -20.74 13.08
CA LYS A 145 -4.09 -20.46 14.05
C LYS A 145 -4.29 -18.96 14.29
N LEU A 146 -3.99 -18.14 13.27
CA LEU A 146 -4.21 -16.70 13.30
C LEU A 146 -5.52 -16.38 12.57
N ASP A 147 -6.46 -15.78 13.29
CA ASP A 147 -7.70 -15.29 12.69
C ASP A 147 -7.40 -14.04 11.84
N CYS A 148 -7.56 -14.19 10.55
CA CYS A 148 -7.44 -13.12 9.56
C CYS A 148 -8.81 -12.65 9.04
N GLY A 149 -9.90 -12.90 9.79
CA GLY A 149 -11.27 -12.54 9.40
C GLY A 149 -11.45 -11.07 9.05
N ALA A 150 -10.72 -10.19 9.73
CA ALA A 150 -10.75 -8.74 9.50
C ALA A 150 -10.09 -8.29 8.19
N VAL A 151 -9.36 -9.15 7.48
CA VAL A 151 -8.76 -8.80 6.18
C VAL A 151 -9.85 -8.82 5.11
N GLU A 152 -10.02 -7.68 4.43
CA GLU A 152 -10.99 -7.49 3.34
C GLU A 152 -10.28 -7.22 2.00
N PHE A 153 -10.97 -7.49 0.89
CA PHE A 153 -10.58 -7.05 -0.44
C PHE A 153 -11.08 -5.63 -0.65
N LEU A 154 -10.20 -4.72 -1.03
CA LEU A 154 -10.52 -3.31 -1.18
C LEU A 154 -10.03 -2.79 -2.53
N THR A 155 -10.90 -2.14 -3.28
CA THR A 155 -10.51 -1.38 -4.47
C THR A 155 -10.52 0.11 -4.14
N VAL A 156 -9.40 0.79 -4.40
CA VAL A 156 -9.26 2.23 -4.21
C VAL A 156 -8.88 2.89 -5.52
N GLU A 157 -9.62 3.91 -5.91
CA GLU A 157 -9.28 4.84 -7.00
C GLU A 157 -8.97 6.20 -6.38
N GLU A 158 -7.68 6.51 -6.23
CA GLU A 158 -7.26 7.79 -5.65
C GLU A 158 -7.43 8.94 -6.66
N GLY A 159 -7.35 8.66 -7.96
CA GLY A 159 -7.47 9.66 -9.02
C GLY A 159 -6.33 10.67 -9.02
N LEU A 160 -6.63 11.95 -9.15
CA LEU A 160 -5.62 13.00 -9.18
C LEU A 160 -5.10 13.28 -7.78
N CYS A 161 -3.77 13.16 -7.62
CA CYS A 161 -3.07 13.33 -6.35
C CYS A 161 -1.83 14.21 -6.50
N VAL A 162 -1.39 14.80 -5.40
CA VAL A 162 -0.01 15.27 -5.20
C VAL A 162 0.73 14.24 -4.37
N GLN A 163 1.99 13.99 -4.69
CA GLN A 163 2.84 13.11 -3.91
C GLN A 163 4.26 13.66 -3.76
N CYS A 164 4.93 13.21 -2.70
CA CYS A 164 6.32 13.56 -2.41
C CYS A 164 6.99 12.43 -1.63
N MET A 165 8.30 12.18 -1.88
CA MET A 165 9.08 11.33 -1.00
C MET A 165 9.44 12.10 0.26
N HIS A 166 9.01 11.59 1.41
CA HIS A 166 9.48 12.02 2.72
C HIS A 166 10.73 11.23 3.12
N LEU A 167 11.76 11.92 3.56
CA LEU A 167 13.01 11.35 4.06
C LEU A 167 13.16 11.72 5.52
N GLY A 168 13.19 10.72 6.41
CA GLY A 168 13.33 10.93 7.86
C GLY A 168 12.20 10.32 8.68
N PRO A 169 12.16 10.66 9.98
CA PRO A 169 11.15 10.16 10.91
C PRO A 169 9.77 10.76 10.63
N PHE A 170 8.71 10.03 10.97
CA PHE A 170 7.32 10.49 10.77
C PHE A 170 7.03 11.83 11.47
N ASP A 171 7.71 12.14 12.58
CA ASP A 171 7.52 13.40 13.30
C ASP A 171 7.88 14.66 12.47
N THR A 172 8.67 14.51 11.39
CA THR A 172 9.02 15.60 10.47
C THR A 172 8.19 15.63 9.19
N GLU A 173 7.21 14.78 9.08
CA GLU A 173 6.32 14.66 7.90
C GLU A 173 5.59 15.96 7.57
N ALA A 174 5.22 16.73 8.61
CA ALA A 174 4.56 18.03 8.46
C ALA A 174 5.32 19.00 7.54
N GLU A 175 6.66 18.93 7.51
CA GLU A 175 7.48 19.75 6.62
C GLU A 175 7.29 19.36 5.15
N THR A 176 7.13 18.06 4.88
CA THR A 176 6.88 17.55 3.53
C THR A 176 5.47 17.92 3.07
N VAL A 177 4.48 17.80 3.95
CA VAL A 177 3.10 18.23 3.67
C VAL A 177 3.05 19.73 3.37
N ALA A 178 3.71 20.58 4.16
CA ALA A 178 3.78 22.02 3.90
C ALA A 178 4.39 22.38 2.54
N ARG A 179 5.41 21.61 2.08
CA ARG A 179 5.97 21.77 0.73
C ARG A 179 4.97 21.36 -0.35
N MET A 180 4.20 20.29 -0.10
CA MET A 180 3.13 19.86 -1.03
C MET A 180 2.05 20.93 -1.14
N ASP A 181 1.61 21.51 -0.02
CA ASP A 181 0.59 22.57 0.01
C ASP A 181 1.04 23.83 -0.74
N SER A 182 2.30 24.24 -0.54
CA SER A 182 2.89 25.39 -1.26
C SER A 182 2.91 25.13 -2.76
N PHE A 183 3.32 23.95 -3.18
CA PHE A 183 3.33 23.55 -4.60
C PHE A 183 1.92 23.55 -5.21
N LEU A 184 0.91 23.07 -4.46
CA LEU A 184 -0.48 23.07 -4.92
C LEU A 184 -1.00 24.48 -5.14
N ALA A 185 -0.73 25.41 -4.20
CA ALA A 185 -1.12 26.80 -4.32
C ALA A 185 -0.53 27.47 -5.57
N GLU A 186 0.75 27.22 -5.86
CA GLU A 186 1.41 27.72 -7.08
C GLU A 186 0.79 27.17 -8.38
N LYS A 187 0.25 25.95 -8.34
CA LYS A 187 -0.33 25.26 -9.50
C LYS A 187 -1.84 25.45 -9.66
N GLY A 188 -2.51 26.15 -8.73
CA GLY A 188 -3.95 26.35 -8.75
C GLY A 188 -4.75 25.10 -8.39
N TYR A 189 -4.21 24.28 -7.49
CA TYR A 189 -4.88 23.13 -6.91
C TYR A 189 -5.05 23.30 -5.41
N VAL A 190 -5.95 22.53 -4.86
CA VAL A 190 -6.19 22.42 -3.41
C VAL A 190 -6.28 20.96 -2.99
N ASN A 191 -5.96 20.67 -1.76
CA ASN A 191 -6.21 19.35 -1.17
C ASN A 191 -7.69 19.02 -1.22
N ASP A 192 -8.00 17.75 -1.50
CA ASP A 192 -9.37 17.22 -1.55
C ASP A 192 -9.52 16.05 -0.57
N LEU A 193 -8.91 16.21 0.60
CA LEU A 193 -8.96 15.23 1.68
C LEU A 193 -10.36 15.17 2.28
N SER A 194 -10.84 13.94 2.52
CA SER A 194 -12.18 13.67 3.08
C SER A 194 -12.17 12.31 3.81
N GLU A 195 -13.32 11.90 4.32
CA GLU A 195 -13.48 10.56 4.93
C GLU A 195 -13.23 9.40 3.94
N THR A 196 -13.44 9.63 2.64
CA THR A 196 -13.27 8.65 1.58
C THR A 196 -12.00 8.86 0.74
N ARG A 197 -11.42 10.06 0.80
CA ARG A 197 -10.17 10.43 0.13
C ARG A 197 -9.16 10.83 1.19
N MET A 198 -8.49 9.84 1.73
CA MET A 198 -7.65 9.97 2.92
C MET A 198 -6.20 10.36 2.57
N HIS A 199 -5.49 10.82 3.57
CA HIS A 199 -4.04 10.91 3.55
C HIS A 199 -3.45 9.50 3.39
N HIS A 200 -2.54 9.32 2.43
CA HIS A 200 -1.97 8.03 2.09
C HIS A 200 -0.45 8.02 2.30
N GLU A 201 0.03 7.06 3.04
CA GLU A 201 1.45 6.80 3.29
C GLU A 201 1.87 5.43 2.73
N ILE A 202 3.01 5.37 2.04
CA ILE A 202 3.59 4.12 1.53
C ILE A 202 4.96 3.93 2.18
N TYR A 203 5.11 2.88 2.99
CA TYR A 203 6.30 2.66 3.82
C TYR A 203 7.35 1.86 3.07
N LEU A 204 8.37 2.53 2.52
CA LEU A 204 9.41 1.89 1.70
C LEU A 204 10.57 1.34 2.51
N SER A 205 10.75 1.82 3.74
CA SER A 205 11.81 1.39 4.65
C SER A 205 11.28 0.41 5.70
N ASP A 206 12.06 -0.65 5.97
CA ASP A 206 11.81 -1.49 7.13
C ASP A 206 12.38 -0.80 8.38
N ALA A 207 11.49 -0.25 9.20
CA ALA A 207 11.84 0.47 10.43
C ALA A 207 12.67 -0.36 11.44
N ARG A 208 12.69 -1.69 11.30
CA ARG A 208 13.50 -2.59 12.15
C ARG A 208 14.96 -2.67 11.68
N ARG A 209 15.25 -2.27 10.45
CA ARG A 209 16.56 -2.44 9.79
C ARG A 209 17.24 -1.12 9.42
N VAL A 210 16.45 -0.09 9.27
CA VAL A 210 16.91 1.23 8.79
C VAL A 210 16.76 2.23 9.93
N ILE A 211 17.78 3.04 10.17
CA ILE A 211 17.71 4.14 11.16
C ILE A 211 16.71 5.19 10.70
N GLN A 212 16.05 5.86 11.64
CA GLN A 212 14.92 6.77 11.39
C GLN A 212 15.22 7.88 10.39
N GLU A 213 16.43 8.45 10.45
CA GLU A 213 16.89 9.54 9.58
C GLU A 213 16.97 9.13 8.09
N LYS A 214 16.94 7.82 7.81
CA LYS A 214 17.00 7.25 6.46
C LYS A 214 15.68 6.60 6.03
N TRP A 215 14.63 6.73 6.82
CA TRP A 215 13.32 6.22 6.41
C TRP A 215 12.83 6.93 5.16
N LYS A 216 12.11 6.17 4.33
CA LYS A 216 11.50 6.63 3.09
C LYS A 216 10.03 6.29 3.13
N THR A 217 9.22 7.32 3.06
CA THR A 217 7.76 7.21 3.00
C THR A 217 7.25 8.04 1.84
N VAL A 218 6.44 7.47 0.96
CA VAL A 218 5.70 8.30 0.00
C VAL A 218 4.50 8.86 0.71
N ILE A 219 4.38 10.19 0.71
CA ILE A 219 3.18 10.88 1.18
C ILE A 219 2.37 11.25 -0.05
N ARG A 220 1.06 10.97 -0.04
CA ARG A 220 0.15 11.25 -1.14
C ARG A 220 -1.16 11.82 -0.64
N HIS A 221 -1.60 12.91 -1.26
CA HIS A 221 -2.88 13.54 -0.98
C HIS A 221 -3.71 13.64 -2.25
N PRO A 222 -5.00 13.32 -2.21
CA PRO A 222 -5.93 13.59 -3.28
C PRO A 222 -6.11 15.10 -3.44
N ILE A 223 -6.23 15.54 -4.69
CA ILE A 223 -6.34 16.97 -5.03
C ILE A 223 -7.46 17.23 -6.03
N ARG A 224 -7.89 18.50 -6.08
CA ARG A 224 -8.79 19.01 -7.12
C ARG A 224 -8.36 20.40 -7.56
N ARG A 225 -8.91 20.89 -8.65
CA ARG A 225 -8.75 22.31 -9.04
C ARG A 225 -9.32 23.22 -7.96
N GLY A 226 -8.60 24.30 -7.66
CA GLY A 226 -9.05 25.35 -6.72
C GLY A 226 -10.12 26.23 -7.31
#